data_57650575ed681cef610c7e44b2faecdb
#
_entry.id   57650575ed681cef610c7e44b2faecdb
#
_cell.length_a   1.000
_cell.length_b   1.000
_cell.length_c   1.000
_cell.angle_alpha   90.00
_cell.angle_beta   90.00
_cell.angle_gamma   90.00
#
_symmetry.space_group_name_H-M   'P 1'
#
loop_
_entity.id
_entity.type
_entity.pdbx_description
1 polymer ?
#
loop_
_entity_poly.entity_id
_entity_poly.type
_entity_poly.pdbx_seq_one_letter_code
_entity_poly.pdbx_strand_id
1 'polypeptide(L)'
;MLVLGLETSCDETGVALYDSERGLLADALFSQIDLHRAYGGVVPELASRDHVKRMLPLIRQVLAEAGCVPTEIDAIAYTAGPGLVGALLVGASCAQALAFAWGIPALGVHHMEGHLLAPMLESQPPEFPFVALLVSGGHTQLVQVDGIGQYTLLGETLDDAAGEAFDKTAKMMGLNYPGGPEIARLAAQGVEGRFVFPRPMCDRPGLAFSFSGLKTFALNTWQQCVSAGDDSEQARCDISLAFQQAVVETLTIKCKRALKQAGMKRLVIAGGVSANKALRTSLEKMLGDLRGDVFYARPEFCTDNGAMIAFAGCQRLQAGQHESLAISVQARWPMEQLSAL
;
A
#
# COMPACT_ATOMS: atom_id res chain seq x y z
N MET A 1 -14.76 -22.03 0.57
CA MET A 1 -13.46 -22.12 -0.16
C MET A 1 -12.39 -21.57 0.72
N LEU A 2 -11.36 -22.38 1.01
CA LEU A 2 -10.24 -22.03 1.87
C LEU A 2 -9.00 -21.70 1.02
N VAL A 3 -8.53 -20.45 1.06
CA VAL A 3 -7.44 -19.93 0.23
C VAL A 3 -6.25 -19.53 1.09
N LEU A 4 -5.06 -20.04 0.75
CA LEU A 4 -3.79 -19.60 1.30
C LEU A 4 -3.25 -18.44 0.46
N GLY A 5 -3.08 -17.25 1.08
CA GLY A 5 -2.52 -16.06 0.45
C GLY A 5 -1.06 -15.87 0.77
N LEU A 6 -0.24 -15.57 -0.25
CA LEU A 6 1.20 -15.34 -0.14
C LEU A 6 1.57 -13.97 -0.73
N GLU A 7 2.12 -13.09 0.10
CA GLU A 7 2.61 -11.76 -0.30
C GLU A 7 4.12 -11.68 -0.18
N THR A 8 4.79 -11.28 -1.27
CA THR A 8 6.26 -11.09 -1.31
C THR A 8 6.70 -10.01 -2.29
N SER A 9 5.86 -9.01 -2.57
CA SER A 9 6.17 -8.04 -3.65
C SER A 9 7.35 -7.12 -3.38
N CYS A 10 7.66 -6.85 -2.10
CA CYS A 10 8.70 -5.89 -1.69
C CYS A 10 9.54 -6.40 -0.51
N ASP A 11 9.34 -5.90 0.69
CA ASP A 11 10.13 -6.20 1.89
C ASP A 11 9.29 -6.74 3.05
N GLU A 12 8.04 -7.04 2.83
CA GLU A 12 7.18 -7.81 3.74
C GLU A 12 6.94 -9.22 3.20
N THR A 13 7.10 -10.23 4.06
CA THR A 13 6.63 -11.60 3.80
C THR A 13 5.31 -11.81 4.52
N GLY A 14 4.21 -11.83 3.79
CA GLY A 14 2.87 -12.01 4.34
C GLY A 14 2.29 -13.37 3.96
N VAL A 15 1.65 -14.04 4.93
CA VAL A 15 0.91 -15.28 4.72
C VAL A 15 -0.42 -15.17 5.45
N ALA A 16 -1.51 -15.60 4.81
CA ALA A 16 -2.82 -15.64 5.46
C ALA A 16 -3.66 -16.81 4.96
N LEU A 17 -4.62 -17.22 5.78
CA LEU A 17 -5.63 -18.20 5.43
C LEU A 17 -7.00 -17.56 5.50
N TYR A 18 -7.68 -17.48 4.36
CA TYR A 18 -8.99 -16.87 4.20
C TYR A 18 -10.02 -17.90 3.75
N ASP A 19 -11.14 -17.96 4.44
CA ASP A 19 -12.28 -18.81 4.08
C ASP A 19 -13.44 -17.94 3.58
N SER A 20 -14.02 -18.32 2.44
CA SER A 20 -15.09 -17.54 1.81
C SER A 20 -16.37 -17.38 2.66
N GLU A 21 -16.59 -18.23 3.66
CA GLU A 21 -17.77 -18.19 4.54
C GLU A 21 -17.42 -17.64 5.93
N ARG A 22 -16.24 -18.00 6.46
CA ARG A 22 -15.81 -17.66 7.82
C ARG A 22 -14.94 -16.40 7.87
N GLY A 23 -14.46 -15.90 6.71
CA GLY A 23 -13.56 -14.77 6.63
C GLY A 23 -12.10 -15.13 6.91
N LEU A 24 -11.32 -14.18 7.39
CA LEU A 24 -9.91 -14.38 7.74
C LEU A 24 -9.78 -15.26 8.97
N LEU A 25 -9.06 -16.38 8.84
CA LEU A 25 -8.88 -17.36 9.90
C LEU A 25 -7.58 -17.14 10.68
N ALA A 26 -6.49 -16.85 9.97
CA ALA A 26 -5.19 -16.51 10.53
C ALA A 26 -4.37 -15.75 9.54
N ASP A 27 -3.47 -14.89 10.03
CA ASP A 27 -2.48 -14.18 9.22
C ASP A 27 -1.17 -14.02 9.99
N ALA A 28 -0.07 -13.98 9.26
CA ALA A 28 1.25 -13.73 9.80
C ALA A 28 2.06 -12.86 8.85
N LEU A 29 2.78 -11.91 9.42
CA LEU A 29 3.61 -10.95 8.69
C LEU A 29 5.02 -10.92 9.27
N PHE A 30 6.01 -10.92 8.40
CA PHE A 30 7.39 -10.63 8.75
C PHE A 30 7.89 -9.45 7.92
N SER A 31 8.23 -8.34 8.59
CA SER A 31 8.79 -7.15 7.93
C SER A 31 10.32 -7.18 7.97
N GLN A 32 10.94 -6.82 6.85
CA GLN A 32 12.38 -6.74 6.67
C GLN A 32 12.93 -5.33 6.93
N ILE A 33 12.16 -4.43 7.52
CA ILE A 33 12.56 -3.03 7.81
C ILE A 33 13.91 -2.96 8.51
N ASP A 34 14.14 -3.81 9.53
CA ASP A 34 15.42 -3.84 10.26
C ASP A 34 16.60 -4.27 9.39
N LEU A 35 16.37 -5.21 8.46
CA LEU A 35 17.40 -5.63 7.49
C LEU A 35 17.79 -4.48 6.56
N HIS A 36 16.81 -3.71 6.10
CA HIS A 36 17.00 -2.64 5.11
C HIS A 36 17.41 -1.29 5.72
N ARG A 37 17.21 -1.11 7.03
CA ARG A 37 17.53 0.14 7.74
C ARG A 37 18.97 0.59 7.53
N ALA A 38 19.93 -0.33 7.58
CA ALA A 38 21.36 -0.03 7.39
C ALA A 38 21.68 0.52 5.99
N TYR A 39 20.82 0.25 5.01
CA TYR A 39 20.99 0.70 3.62
C TYR A 39 20.18 1.94 3.30
N GLY A 40 19.29 2.35 4.21
CA GLY A 40 18.41 3.51 4.04
C GLY A 40 17.37 3.32 2.94
N GLY A 41 16.92 2.08 2.72
CA GLY A 41 15.89 1.68 1.76
C GLY A 41 16.05 0.22 1.34
N VAL A 42 15.04 -0.31 0.64
CA VAL A 42 14.99 -1.72 0.23
C VAL A 42 16.10 -2.10 -0.74
N VAL A 43 16.79 -3.19 -0.45
CA VAL A 43 17.79 -3.83 -1.34
C VAL A 43 17.16 -5.09 -1.93
N PRO A 44 16.80 -5.11 -3.23
CA PRO A 44 15.99 -6.17 -3.82
C PRO A 44 16.53 -7.58 -3.67
N GLU A 45 17.85 -7.76 -3.77
CA GLU A 45 18.48 -9.08 -3.62
C GLU A 45 18.38 -9.59 -2.18
N LEU A 46 18.57 -8.72 -1.18
CA LEU A 46 18.41 -9.08 0.23
C LEU A 46 16.96 -9.44 0.54
N ALA A 47 16.02 -8.67 0.01
CA ALA A 47 14.60 -8.96 0.16
C ALA A 47 14.24 -10.35 -0.35
N SER A 48 14.65 -10.68 -1.57
CA SER A 48 14.39 -11.99 -2.18
C SER A 48 14.97 -13.14 -1.33
N ARG A 49 16.20 -13.00 -0.84
CA ARG A 49 16.85 -14.01 0.01
C ARG A 49 16.16 -14.22 1.36
N ASP A 50 15.63 -13.15 1.93
CA ASP A 50 14.94 -13.27 3.22
C ASP A 50 13.54 -13.88 3.06
N HIS A 51 12.81 -13.56 1.99
CA HIS A 51 11.53 -14.22 1.66
C HIS A 51 11.68 -15.76 1.61
N VAL A 52 12.74 -16.27 0.99
CA VAL A 52 13.02 -17.73 0.94
C VAL A 52 13.09 -18.32 2.34
N LYS A 53 13.69 -17.60 3.30
CA LYS A 53 13.84 -18.09 4.69
C LYS A 53 12.54 -18.01 5.48
N ARG A 54 11.68 -17.01 5.19
CA ARG A 54 10.47 -16.71 5.99
C ARG A 54 9.23 -17.44 5.53
N MET A 55 9.09 -17.72 4.25
CA MET A 55 7.86 -18.21 3.65
C MET A 55 7.34 -19.50 4.33
N LEU A 56 8.12 -20.57 4.35
CA LEU A 56 7.67 -21.84 4.94
C LEU A 56 7.40 -21.78 6.46
N PRO A 57 8.24 -21.11 7.28
CA PRO A 57 7.91 -20.89 8.69
C PRO A 57 6.58 -20.18 8.90
N LEU A 58 6.29 -19.10 8.14
CA LEU A 58 5.03 -18.37 8.26
C LEU A 58 3.83 -19.21 7.79
N ILE A 59 3.95 -19.99 6.72
CA ILE A 59 2.89 -20.91 6.27
C ILE A 59 2.56 -21.90 7.40
N ARG A 60 3.56 -22.51 8.03
CA ARG A 60 3.35 -23.45 9.16
C ARG A 60 2.68 -22.76 10.34
N GLN A 61 3.08 -21.54 10.65
CA GLN A 61 2.49 -20.74 11.72
C GLN A 61 1.00 -20.51 11.46
N VAL A 62 0.65 -19.99 10.29
CA VAL A 62 -0.74 -19.67 9.91
C VAL A 62 -1.63 -20.92 9.93
N LEU A 63 -1.14 -22.04 9.42
CA LEU A 63 -1.87 -23.30 9.46
C LEU A 63 -2.11 -23.79 10.91
N ALA A 64 -1.10 -23.69 11.75
CA ALA A 64 -1.22 -24.09 13.17
C ALA A 64 -2.20 -23.18 13.94
N GLU A 65 -2.13 -21.86 13.72
CA GLU A 65 -3.03 -20.87 14.34
C GLU A 65 -4.49 -21.06 13.90
N ALA A 66 -4.70 -21.35 12.60
CA ALA A 66 -6.03 -21.64 12.07
C ALA A 66 -6.55 -23.04 12.46
N GLY A 67 -5.69 -23.93 12.99
CA GLY A 67 -6.03 -25.33 13.26
C GLY A 67 -6.32 -26.14 11.99
N CYS A 68 -5.75 -25.73 10.84
CA CYS A 68 -5.97 -26.33 9.54
C CYS A 68 -4.79 -27.19 9.08
N VAL A 69 -5.06 -28.18 8.26
CA VAL A 69 -4.04 -29.02 7.62
C VAL A 69 -3.98 -28.75 6.11
N PRO A 70 -2.86 -29.01 5.43
CA PRO A 70 -2.69 -28.73 4.01
C PRO A 70 -3.77 -29.32 3.08
N THR A 71 -4.35 -30.47 3.47
CA THR A 71 -5.40 -31.15 2.69
C THR A 71 -6.76 -30.45 2.74
N GLU A 72 -6.94 -29.46 3.60
CA GLU A 72 -8.17 -28.66 3.70
C GLU A 72 -8.12 -27.40 2.82
N ILE A 73 -6.94 -27.07 2.27
CA ILE A 73 -6.75 -25.89 1.43
C ILE A 73 -7.26 -26.19 0.03
N ASP A 74 -8.16 -25.33 -0.47
CA ASP A 74 -8.74 -25.47 -1.81
C ASP A 74 -7.89 -24.81 -2.90
N ALA A 75 -7.15 -23.74 -2.58
CA ALA A 75 -6.34 -23.02 -3.54
C ALA A 75 -5.26 -22.15 -2.86
N ILE A 76 -4.27 -21.72 -3.66
CA ILE A 76 -3.24 -20.76 -3.24
C ILE A 76 -3.34 -19.52 -4.11
N ALA A 77 -3.40 -18.34 -3.48
CA ALA A 77 -3.26 -17.04 -4.11
C ALA A 77 -1.87 -16.46 -3.80
N TYR A 78 -1.19 -15.90 -4.79
CA TYR A 78 0.12 -15.30 -4.57
C TYR A 78 0.25 -13.99 -5.34
N THR A 79 1.05 -13.07 -4.85
CA THR A 79 1.31 -11.82 -5.56
C THR A 79 2.17 -12.08 -6.79
N ALA A 80 1.58 -11.85 -7.97
CA ALA A 80 2.27 -12.01 -9.26
C ALA A 80 2.82 -10.68 -9.81
N GLY A 81 2.45 -9.55 -9.22
CA GLY A 81 2.92 -8.22 -9.58
C GLY A 81 1.89 -7.11 -9.29
N PRO A 82 2.26 -5.84 -9.43
CA PRO A 82 3.63 -5.36 -9.62
C PRO A 82 4.51 -5.53 -8.38
N GLY A 83 5.85 -5.46 -8.54
CA GLY A 83 6.78 -5.57 -7.43
C GLY A 83 8.22 -5.86 -7.87
N LEU A 84 9.06 -6.18 -6.90
CA LEU A 84 10.45 -6.56 -7.13
C LEU A 84 10.50 -7.98 -7.73
N VAL A 85 11.02 -8.12 -8.96
CA VAL A 85 10.99 -9.40 -9.71
C VAL A 85 11.50 -10.58 -8.90
N GLY A 86 12.66 -10.44 -8.23
CA GLY A 86 13.23 -11.52 -7.45
C GLY A 86 12.37 -11.92 -6.25
N ALA A 87 11.74 -10.95 -5.59
CA ALA A 87 10.83 -11.16 -4.46
C ALA A 87 9.52 -11.83 -4.93
N LEU A 88 8.91 -11.35 -6.01
CA LEU A 88 7.73 -11.95 -6.64
C LEU A 88 8.00 -13.41 -7.05
N LEU A 89 9.16 -13.70 -7.64
CA LEU A 89 9.55 -15.06 -8.04
C LEU A 89 9.62 -16.02 -6.86
N VAL A 90 10.01 -15.57 -5.67
CA VAL A 90 10.04 -16.42 -4.47
C VAL A 90 8.63 -16.84 -4.08
N GLY A 91 7.69 -15.88 -3.98
CA GLY A 91 6.29 -16.17 -3.65
C GLY A 91 5.63 -17.07 -4.69
N ALA A 92 5.78 -16.72 -5.97
CA ALA A 92 5.23 -17.49 -7.08
C ALA A 92 5.78 -18.93 -7.15
N SER A 93 7.10 -19.11 -6.98
CA SER A 93 7.70 -20.44 -6.99
C SER A 93 7.23 -21.30 -5.82
N CYS A 94 7.14 -20.70 -4.63
CA CYS A 94 6.61 -21.39 -3.46
C CYS A 94 5.13 -21.79 -3.64
N ALA A 95 4.30 -20.87 -4.11
CA ALA A 95 2.88 -21.10 -4.37
C ALA A 95 2.67 -22.25 -5.39
N GLN A 96 3.35 -22.17 -6.51
CA GLN A 96 3.23 -23.17 -7.59
C GLN A 96 3.77 -24.55 -7.16
N ALA A 97 4.87 -24.59 -6.40
CA ALA A 97 5.41 -25.85 -5.88
C ALA A 97 4.45 -26.53 -4.88
N LEU A 98 3.86 -25.74 -3.97
CA LEU A 98 2.87 -26.25 -3.00
C LEU A 98 1.58 -26.68 -3.71
N ALA A 99 1.08 -25.88 -4.66
CA ALA A 99 -0.10 -26.19 -5.45
C ALA A 99 0.08 -27.51 -6.21
N PHE A 100 1.23 -27.70 -6.84
CA PHE A 100 1.58 -28.96 -7.50
C PHE A 100 1.61 -30.15 -6.52
N ALA A 101 2.27 -29.97 -5.37
CA ALA A 101 2.40 -31.03 -4.38
C ALA A 101 1.05 -31.42 -3.71
N TRP A 102 0.13 -30.46 -3.55
CA TRP A 102 -1.17 -30.67 -2.91
C TRP A 102 -2.29 -30.99 -3.94
N GLY A 103 -2.01 -30.86 -5.22
CA GLY A 103 -3.00 -31.14 -6.30
C GLY A 103 -4.12 -30.10 -6.36
N ILE A 104 -3.85 -28.86 -6.00
CA ILE A 104 -4.80 -27.74 -5.96
C ILE A 104 -4.38 -26.61 -6.92
N PRO A 105 -5.28 -25.70 -7.33
CA PRO A 105 -4.93 -24.58 -8.18
C PRO A 105 -4.10 -23.51 -7.42
N ALA A 106 -3.26 -22.79 -8.18
CA ALA A 106 -2.65 -21.53 -7.75
C ALA A 106 -3.05 -20.40 -8.70
N LEU A 107 -3.25 -19.19 -8.16
CA LEU A 107 -3.65 -18.01 -8.92
C LEU A 107 -2.76 -16.82 -8.58
N GLY A 108 -2.23 -16.16 -9.61
CA GLY A 108 -1.51 -14.89 -9.49
C GLY A 108 -2.47 -13.72 -9.26
N VAL A 109 -2.23 -12.94 -8.21
CA VAL A 109 -3.03 -11.78 -7.83
C VAL A 109 -2.24 -10.50 -8.06
N HIS A 110 -2.93 -9.46 -8.50
CA HIS A 110 -2.35 -8.15 -8.65
C HIS A 110 -2.21 -7.48 -7.27
N HIS A 111 -0.99 -7.09 -6.90
CA HIS A 111 -0.66 -6.50 -5.61
C HIS A 111 -1.54 -5.29 -5.25
N MET A 112 -1.70 -4.34 -6.18
CA MET A 112 -2.50 -3.15 -5.93
C MET A 112 -4.00 -3.44 -5.85
N GLU A 113 -4.49 -4.51 -6.49
CA GLU A 113 -5.86 -4.99 -6.29
C GLU A 113 -6.03 -5.54 -4.87
N GLY A 114 -5.04 -6.25 -4.34
CA GLY A 114 -5.04 -6.67 -2.94
C GLY A 114 -5.23 -5.48 -2.00
N HIS A 115 -4.42 -4.44 -2.15
CA HIS A 115 -4.56 -3.21 -1.36
C HIS A 115 -5.93 -2.54 -1.53
N LEU A 116 -6.42 -2.44 -2.76
CA LEU A 116 -7.69 -1.81 -3.08
C LEU A 116 -8.87 -2.54 -2.43
N LEU A 117 -8.79 -3.86 -2.33
CA LEU A 117 -9.81 -4.71 -1.73
C LEU A 117 -9.60 -4.98 -0.23
N ALA A 118 -8.47 -4.60 0.36
CA ALA A 118 -8.21 -4.81 1.79
C ALA A 118 -9.33 -4.25 2.71
N PRO A 119 -9.96 -3.09 2.45
CA PRO A 119 -11.10 -2.62 3.23
C PRO A 119 -12.34 -3.51 3.17
N MET A 120 -12.42 -4.44 2.21
CA MET A 120 -13.49 -5.45 2.16
C MET A 120 -13.37 -6.51 3.27
N LEU A 121 -12.21 -6.61 3.93
CA LEU A 121 -11.99 -7.48 5.09
C LEU A 121 -12.54 -6.89 6.39
N GLU A 122 -13.03 -5.65 6.37
CA GLU A 122 -13.59 -5.00 7.55
C GLU A 122 -15.06 -5.39 7.78
N SER A 123 -15.53 -5.20 9.01
CA SER A 123 -16.91 -5.52 9.40
C SER A 123 -17.97 -4.68 8.67
N GLN A 124 -17.59 -3.52 8.16
CA GLN A 124 -18.41 -2.63 7.36
C GLN A 124 -17.67 -2.30 6.07
N PRO A 125 -17.68 -3.21 5.08
CA PRO A 125 -16.99 -2.99 3.82
C PRO A 125 -17.64 -1.90 2.97
N PRO A 126 -16.86 -1.19 2.13
CA PRO A 126 -17.43 -0.27 1.16
C PRO A 126 -18.25 -1.03 0.10
N GLU A 127 -19.35 -0.46 -0.34
CA GLU A 127 -20.08 -0.95 -1.51
C GLU A 127 -19.56 -0.31 -2.80
N PHE A 128 -19.54 -1.06 -3.88
CA PHE A 128 -19.26 -0.51 -5.21
C PHE A 128 -20.43 0.38 -5.72
N PRO A 129 -20.19 1.38 -6.59
CA PRO A 129 -18.88 1.88 -6.97
C PRO A 129 -18.29 2.87 -5.95
N PHE A 130 -16.97 3.07 -5.99
CA PHE A 130 -16.27 4.07 -5.18
C PHE A 130 -15.02 4.63 -5.89
N VAL A 131 -14.49 5.75 -5.39
CA VAL A 131 -13.14 6.21 -5.75
C VAL A 131 -12.15 5.67 -4.74
N ALA A 132 -11.00 5.17 -5.19
CA ALA A 132 -9.91 4.76 -4.32
C ALA A 132 -8.70 5.68 -4.45
N LEU A 133 -8.08 6.02 -3.32
CA LEU A 133 -6.73 6.58 -3.22
C LEU A 133 -5.78 5.45 -2.81
N LEU A 134 -5.00 4.95 -3.76
CA LEU A 134 -3.90 4.03 -3.50
C LEU A 134 -2.64 4.85 -3.22
N VAL A 135 -2.14 4.81 -1.98
CA VAL A 135 -1.02 5.66 -1.55
C VAL A 135 -0.04 4.88 -0.69
N SER A 136 1.10 4.52 -1.28
CA SER A 136 2.13 3.68 -0.67
C SER A 136 3.54 4.25 -0.89
N GLY A 137 4.57 3.49 -0.54
CA GLY A 137 5.97 3.80 -0.86
C GLY A 137 6.25 3.88 -2.36
N GLY A 138 5.61 3.04 -3.17
CA GLY A 138 5.83 2.96 -4.61
C GLY A 138 4.73 3.55 -5.48
N HIS A 139 3.53 3.79 -4.95
CA HIS A 139 2.37 4.20 -5.75
C HIS A 139 1.63 5.38 -5.14
N THR A 140 1.12 6.25 -6.00
CA THR A 140 0.13 7.26 -5.65
C THR A 140 -0.82 7.41 -6.83
N GLN A 141 -2.02 6.80 -6.69
CA GLN A 141 -3.00 6.69 -7.76
C GLN A 141 -4.41 6.99 -7.24
N LEU A 142 -5.21 7.60 -8.07
CA LEU A 142 -6.66 7.72 -7.91
C LEU A 142 -7.33 6.80 -8.93
N VAL A 143 -8.15 5.90 -8.45
CA VAL A 143 -8.80 4.86 -9.26
C VAL A 143 -10.31 4.91 -9.02
N GLN A 144 -11.09 4.91 -10.09
CA GLN A 144 -12.51 4.62 -10.02
C GLN A 144 -12.68 3.10 -10.03
N VAL A 145 -13.51 2.60 -9.13
CA VAL A 145 -13.75 1.18 -8.90
C VAL A 145 -15.24 0.92 -9.06
N ASP A 146 -15.62 0.34 -10.16
CA ASP A 146 -17.02 0.01 -10.45
C ASP A 146 -17.37 -1.41 -10.00
N GLY A 147 -16.36 -2.27 -9.84
CA GLY A 147 -16.43 -3.65 -9.36
C GLY A 147 -15.04 -4.26 -9.31
N ILE A 148 -14.91 -5.52 -8.87
CA ILE A 148 -13.62 -6.23 -8.86
C ILE A 148 -13.19 -6.46 -10.32
N GLY A 149 -11.96 -6.04 -10.65
CA GLY A 149 -11.43 -6.07 -12.01
C GLY A 149 -11.98 -4.97 -12.94
N GLN A 150 -12.80 -4.05 -12.43
CA GLN A 150 -13.36 -2.93 -13.20
C GLN A 150 -12.78 -1.62 -12.68
N TYR A 151 -11.57 -1.33 -13.12
CA TYR A 151 -10.74 -0.23 -12.63
C TYR A 151 -10.47 0.80 -13.73
N THR A 152 -10.69 2.06 -13.43
CA THR A 152 -10.34 3.17 -14.30
C THR A 152 -9.36 4.09 -13.58
N LEU A 153 -8.15 4.23 -14.11
CA LEU A 153 -7.15 5.17 -13.57
C LEU A 153 -7.60 6.60 -13.85
N LEU A 154 -7.88 7.35 -12.78
CA LEU A 154 -8.28 8.76 -12.86
C LEU A 154 -7.08 9.71 -12.85
N GLY A 155 -6.01 9.33 -12.16
CA GLY A 155 -4.78 10.10 -12.05
C GLY A 155 -3.73 9.40 -11.21
N GLU A 156 -2.47 9.69 -11.49
CA GLU A 156 -1.33 9.10 -10.79
C GLU A 156 -0.20 10.10 -10.61
N THR A 157 0.82 9.73 -9.85
CA THR A 157 2.02 10.55 -9.73
C THR A 157 2.85 10.50 -11.01
N LEU A 158 3.38 11.67 -11.41
CA LEU A 158 4.28 11.81 -12.56
C LEU A 158 5.76 11.57 -12.20
N ASP A 159 6.05 11.49 -10.90
CA ASP A 159 7.41 11.35 -10.37
C ASP A 159 7.42 10.51 -9.09
N ASP A 160 7.96 11.00 -7.98
CA ASP A 160 7.99 10.25 -6.72
C ASP A 160 6.56 9.94 -6.23
N ALA A 161 6.35 8.75 -5.69
CA ALA A 161 5.15 8.45 -4.89
C ALA A 161 5.16 9.25 -3.57
N ALA A 162 3.99 9.44 -2.96
CA ALA A 162 3.90 10.20 -1.71
C ALA A 162 4.72 9.56 -0.59
N GLY A 163 4.66 8.23 -0.41
CA GLY A 163 5.45 7.54 0.60
C GLY A 163 6.96 7.64 0.34
N GLU A 164 7.37 7.49 -0.93
CA GLU A 164 8.76 7.71 -1.34
C GLU A 164 9.24 9.13 -1.05
N ALA A 165 8.38 10.13 -1.24
CA ALA A 165 8.69 11.51 -0.90
C ALA A 165 8.88 11.71 0.61
N PHE A 166 8.07 11.05 1.46
CA PHE A 166 8.27 11.01 2.90
C PHE A 166 9.63 10.39 3.27
N ASP A 167 9.96 9.22 2.74
CA ASP A 167 11.18 8.49 3.06
C ASP A 167 12.44 9.26 2.62
N LYS A 168 12.43 9.79 1.40
CA LYS A 168 13.53 10.59 0.87
C LYS A 168 13.71 11.90 1.65
N THR A 169 12.62 12.58 2.03
CA THR A 169 12.67 13.81 2.83
C THR A 169 13.24 13.50 4.22
N ALA A 170 12.80 12.45 4.88
CA ALA A 170 13.33 12.02 6.16
C ALA A 170 14.84 11.73 6.08
N LYS A 171 15.26 10.97 5.08
CA LYS A 171 16.69 10.67 4.85
C LYS A 171 17.54 11.93 4.65
N MET A 172 17.04 12.91 3.88
CA MET A 172 17.74 14.19 3.65
C MET A 172 17.87 15.03 4.92
N MET A 173 16.95 14.90 5.87
CA MET A 173 16.97 15.56 7.17
C MET A 173 17.74 14.76 8.23
N GLY A 174 18.35 13.63 7.87
CA GLY A 174 19.09 12.75 8.79
C GLY A 174 18.19 11.96 9.75
N LEU A 175 16.94 11.69 9.38
CA LEU A 175 15.99 10.90 10.16
C LEU A 175 16.09 9.41 9.81
N ASN A 176 15.52 8.57 10.69
CA ASN A 176 15.54 7.12 10.51
C ASN A 176 14.57 6.65 9.39
N TYR A 177 14.80 5.44 8.92
CA TYR A 177 13.89 4.69 8.07
C TYR A 177 13.00 3.75 8.90
N PRO A 178 11.69 3.61 8.59
CA PRO A 178 10.94 4.29 7.52
C PRO A 178 10.64 5.76 7.84
N GLY A 179 10.73 6.62 6.82
CA GLY A 179 10.67 8.07 6.99
C GLY A 179 9.27 8.61 7.27
N GLY A 180 8.23 7.97 6.75
CA GLY A 180 6.84 8.40 6.95
C GLY A 180 6.45 8.54 8.43
N PRO A 181 6.61 7.50 9.27
CA PRO A 181 6.37 7.58 10.71
C PRO A 181 7.23 8.62 11.42
N GLU A 182 8.52 8.77 11.05
CA GLU A 182 9.42 9.76 11.64
C GLU A 182 8.98 11.20 11.34
N ILE A 183 8.65 11.51 10.09
CA ILE A 183 8.09 12.82 9.70
C ILE A 183 6.79 13.08 10.46
N ALA A 184 5.88 12.10 10.55
CA ALA A 184 4.62 12.28 11.27
C ALA A 184 4.82 12.52 12.77
N ARG A 185 5.79 11.85 13.39
CA ARG A 185 6.16 12.04 14.81
C ARG A 185 6.68 13.45 15.07
N LEU A 186 7.58 13.95 14.23
CA LEU A 186 8.13 15.31 14.35
C LEU A 186 7.08 16.35 14.01
N ALA A 187 6.27 16.15 12.98
CA ALA A 187 5.18 17.05 12.59
C ALA A 187 4.19 17.33 13.73
N ALA A 188 3.95 16.32 14.58
CA ALA A 188 3.08 16.49 15.76
C ALA A 188 3.61 17.49 16.80
N GLN A 189 4.89 17.85 16.74
CA GLN A 189 5.56 18.79 17.62
C GLN A 189 5.92 20.12 16.91
N GLY A 190 5.60 20.21 15.61
CA GLY A 190 5.88 21.40 14.80
C GLY A 190 4.94 22.56 15.12
N VAL A 191 5.42 23.77 14.88
CA VAL A 191 4.65 25.01 15.01
C VAL A 191 4.23 25.49 13.62
N GLU A 192 2.94 25.74 13.45
CA GLU A 192 2.38 26.21 12.17
C GLU A 192 2.88 27.62 11.81
N GLY A 193 2.96 27.87 10.52
CA GLY A 193 3.21 29.21 9.96
C GLY A 193 4.68 29.61 9.82
N ARG A 194 5.62 28.82 10.36
CA ARG A 194 7.05 29.11 10.17
C ARG A 194 7.51 28.86 8.73
N PHE A 195 7.04 27.75 8.14
CA PHE A 195 7.33 27.39 6.76
C PHE A 195 6.04 27.17 5.97
N VAL A 196 5.99 27.66 4.74
CA VAL A 196 4.88 27.43 3.82
C VAL A 196 5.41 26.69 2.60
N PHE A 197 5.01 25.42 2.48
CA PHE A 197 5.42 24.57 1.37
C PHE A 197 4.42 24.69 0.20
N PRO A 198 4.85 24.53 -1.07
CA PRO A 198 3.94 24.53 -2.19
C PRO A 198 3.00 23.30 -2.15
N ARG A 199 1.85 23.39 -2.84
CA ARG A 199 0.93 22.27 -3.12
C ARG A 199 1.03 21.93 -4.59
N PRO A 200 1.93 21.01 -4.97
CA PRO A 200 2.23 20.78 -6.37
C PRO A 200 0.98 20.40 -7.17
N MET A 201 0.86 20.94 -8.39
CA MET A 201 -0.23 20.68 -9.35
C MET A 201 -1.66 20.93 -8.83
N CYS A 202 -1.84 21.59 -7.67
CA CYS A 202 -3.16 21.97 -7.18
C CYS A 202 -3.70 23.25 -7.80
N ASP A 203 -2.83 24.08 -8.37
CA ASP A 203 -3.12 25.34 -9.08
C ASP A 203 -3.73 25.15 -10.48
N ARG A 204 -3.70 23.93 -11.00
CA ARG A 204 -4.17 23.57 -12.34
C ARG A 204 -5.22 22.45 -12.31
N PRO A 205 -6.03 22.28 -13.35
CA PRO A 205 -6.99 21.18 -13.45
C PRO A 205 -6.27 19.83 -13.57
N GLY A 206 -7.06 18.75 -13.40
CA GLY A 206 -6.60 17.38 -13.52
C GLY A 206 -6.25 16.73 -12.18
N LEU A 207 -5.98 15.40 -12.24
CA LEU A 207 -5.85 14.53 -11.08
C LEU A 207 -4.43 13.97 -10.90
N ALA A 208 -3.49 14.32 -11.77
CA ALA A 208 -2.10 13.92 -11.63
C ALA A 208 -1.45 14.54 -10.38
N PHE A 209 -0.49 13.82 -9.78
CA PHE A 209 0.31 14.28 -8.65
C PHE A 209 1.77 14.51 -9.04
N SER A 210 2.51 15.20 -8.18
CA SER A 210 3.96 15.33 -8.25
C SER A 210 4.49 15.65 -6.85
N PHE A 211 5.51 14.95 -6.40
CA PHE A 211 6.09 15.13 -5.07
C PHE A 211 7.61 15.35 -5.08
N SER A 212 8.30 15.15 -6.22
CA SER A 212 9.75 15.35 -6.32
C SER A 212 10.17 16.79 -5.99
N GLY A 213 9.41 17.78 -6.47
CA GLY A 213 9.65 19.19 -6.17
C GLY A 213 9.49 19.53 -4.69
N LEU A 214 8.54 18.90 -4.02
CA LEU A 214 8.28 19.09 -2.59
C LEU A 214 9.45 18.59 -1.73
N LYS A 215 9.99 17.43 -2.07
CA LYS A 215 11.20 16.87 -1.45
C LYS A 215 12.39 17.83 -1.57
N THR A 216 12.62 18.37 -2.77
CA THR A 216 13.71 19.32 -3.02
C THR A 216 13.50 20.63 -2.25
N PHE A 217 12.26 21.08 -2.13
CA PHE A 217 11.92 22.25 -1.33
C PHE A 217 12.22 22.03 0.15
N ALA A 218 11.88 20.85 0.69
CA ALA A 218 12.19 20.49 2.09
C ALA A 218 13.70 20.46 2.35
N LEU A 219 14.49 19.86 1.44
CA LEU A 219 15.94 19.82 1.54
C LEU A 219 16.54 21.25 1.55
N ASN A 220 16.13 22.10 0.64
CA ASN A 220 16.62 23.47 0.55
C ASN A 220 16.27 24.26 1.81
N THR A 221 15.06 24.12 2.32
CA THR A 221 14.61 24.76 3.57
C THR A 221 15.45 24.29 4.75
N TRP A 222 15.70 22.99 4.87
CA TRP A 222 16.58 22.45 5.91
C TRP A 222 18.02 22.99 5.81
N GLN A 223 18.61 22.99 4.62
CA GLN A 223 19.95 23.53 4.39
C GLN A 223 20.05 25.02 4.72
N GLN A 224 19.02 25.81 4.42
CA GLN A 224 18.94 27.23 4.80
C GLN A 224 18.91 27.40 6.32
N CYS A 225 18.12 26.59 7.03
CA CYS A 225 18.11 26.62 8.51
C CYS A 225 19.49 26.32 9.09
N VAL A 226 20.12 25.22 8.64
CA VAL A 226 21.48 24.83 9.10
C VAL A 226 22.50 25.93 8.81
N SER A 227 22.46 26.52 7.61
CA SER A 227 23.36 27.62 7.22
C SER A 227 23.15 28.89 8.04
N ALA A 228 21.95 29.10 8.56
CA ALA A 228 21.61 30.21 9.46
C ALA A 228 21.92 29.89 10.94
N GLY A 229 22.51 28.74 11.24
CA GLY A 229 22.82 28.27 12.58
C GLY A 229 21.65 27.68 13.35
N ASP A 230 20.57 27.32 12.67
CA ASP A 230 19.39 26.66 13.25
C ASP A 230 19.26 25.21 12.76
N ASP A 231 20.07 24.33 13.34
CA ASP A 231 20.02 22.89 13.17
C ASP A 231 19.21 22.19 14.29
N SER A 232 18.33 22.95 14.97
CA SER A 232 17.55 22.52 16.12
C SER A 232 16.54 21.41 15.78
N GLU A 233 16.16 20.64 16.78
CA GLU A 233 15.07 19.66 16.66
C GLU A 233 13.74 20.37 16.32
N GLN A 234 13.52 21.59 16.84
CA GLN A 234 12.32 22.38 16.51
C GLN A 234 12.26 22.73 15.02
N ALA A 235 13.38 23.10 14.39
CA ALA A 235 13.42 23.36 12.95
C ALA A 235 13.04 22.10 12.15
N ARG A 236 13.50 20.91 12.56
CA ARG A 236 13.08 19.64 11.96
C ARG A 236 11.58 19.38 12.15
N CYS A 237 11.04 19.65 13.36
CA CYS A 237 9.61 19.52 13.63
C CYS A 237 8.77 20.42 12.73
N ASP A 238 9.14 21.69 12.60
CA ASP A 238 8.40 22.68 11.81
C ASP A 238 8.44 22.38 10.31
N ILE A 239 9.60 21.93 9.79
CA ILE A 239 9.74 21.48 8.40
C ILE A 239 8.91 20.22 8.15
N SER A 240 8.96 19.25 9.07
CA SER A 240 8.17 18.02 8.98
C SER A 240 6.68 18.31 8.96
N LEU A 241 6.20 19.25 9.78
CA LEU A 241 4.80 19.69 9.79
C LEU A 241 4.41 20.33 8.46
N ALA A 242 5.20 21.29 7.95
CA ALA A 242 4.92 21.98 6.71
C ALA A 242 4.93 21.02 5.49
N PHE A 243 5.86 20.06 5.47
CA PHE A 243 5.92 19.01 4.46
C PHE A 243 4.69 18.10 4.51
N GLN A 244 4.36 17.56 5.70
CA GLN A 244 3.19 16.70 5.89
C GLN A 244 1.89 17.42 5.50
N GLN A 245 1.70 18.67 5.92
CA GLN A 245 0.54 19.47 5.54
C GLN A 245 0.44 19.63 4.02
N ALA A 246 1.55 19.92 3.33
CA ALA A 246 1.56 20.07 1.88
C ALA A 246 1.17 18.77 1.16
N VAL A 247 1.66 17.61 1.60
CA VAL A 247 1.29 16.30 1.03
C VAL A 247 -0.18 16.00 1.29
N VAL A 248 -0.62 16.12 2.55
CA VAL A 248 -2.01 15.83 2.97
C VAL A 248 -3.02 16.69 2.23
N GLU A 249 -2.77 18.00 2.13
CA GLU A 249 -3.66 18.90 1.41
C GLU A 249 -3.69 18.61 -0.09
N THR A 250 -2.53 18.30 -0.71
CA THR A 250 -2.46 17.91 -2.11
C THR A 250 -3.32 16.67 -2.38
N LEU A 251 -3.16 15.61 -1.56
CA LEU A 251 -3.96 14.40 -1.67
C LEU A 251 -5.46 14.68 -1.46
N THR A 252 -5.81 15.45 -0.43
CA THR A 252 -7.22 15.79 -0.12
C THR A 252 -7.89 16.59 -1.26
N ILE A 253 -7.20 17.59 -1.83
CA ILE A 253 -7.71 18.38 -2.95
C ILE A 253 -7.98 17.49 -4.17
N LYS A 254 -7.05 16.57 -4.49
CA LYS A 254 -7.18 15.68 -5.63
C LYS A 254 -8.27 14.62 -5.41
N CYS A 255 -8.40 14.06 -4.21
CA CYS A 255 -9.52 13.17 -3.86
C CYS A 255 -10.88 13.87 -4.03
N LYS A 256 -11.01 15.11 -3.53
CA LYS A 256 -12.23 15.91 -3.71
C LYS A 256 -12.57 16.13 -5.18
N ARG A 257 -11.56 16.39 -6.02
CA ARG A 257 -11.75 16.55 -7.47
C ARG A 257 -12.18 15.23 -8.13
N ALA A 258 -11.53 14.11 -7.78
CA ALA A 258 -11.84 12.79 -8.31
C ALA A 258 -13.28 12.38 -7.98
N LEU A 259 -13.71 12.54 -6.72
CA LEU A 259 -15.08 12.26 -6.28
C LEU A 259 -16.09 13.09 -7.06
N LYS A 260 -15.83 14.39 -7.28
CA LYS A 260 -16.70 15.26 -8.08
C LYS A 260 -16.74 14.85 -9.55
N GLN A 261 -15.60 14.49 -10.14
CA GLN A 261 -15.50 14.05 -11.53
C GLN A 261 -16.25 12.74 -11.76
N ALA A 262 -16.10 11.78 -10.84
CA ALA A 262 -16.79 10.49 -10.89
C ALA A 262 -18.27 10.55 -10.45
N GLY A 263 -18.72 11.66 -9.88
CA GLY A 263 -20.08 11.77 -9.32
C GLY A 263 -20.31 10.89 -8.09
N MET A 264 -19.25 10.52 -7.37
CA MET A 264 -19.27 9.59 -6.25
C MET A 264 -19.07 10.28 -4.91
N LYS A 265 -19.47 9.59 -3.82
CA LYS A 265 -19.34 10.09 -2.44
C LYS A 265 -18.62 9.09 -1.51
N ARG A 266 -18.23 7.92 -2.02
CA ARG A 266 -17.48 6.92 -1.28
C ARG A 266 -16.00 7.02 -1.69
N LEU A 267 -15.13 7.13 -0.69
CA LEU A 267 -13.67 7.12 -0.88
C LEU A 267 -13.07 5.97 -0.09
N VAL A 268 -12.33 5.12 -0.77
CA VAL A 268 -11.49 4.10 -0.15
C VAL A 268 -10.04 4.60 -0.12
N ILE A 269 -9.32 4.38 0.98
CA ILE A 269 -7.90 4.73 1.09
C ILE A 269 -7.13 3.48 1.44
N ALA A 270 -6.13 3.15 0.63
CA ALA A 270 -5.33 1.96 0.76
C ALA A 270 -3.82 2.22 0.54
N GLY A 271 -2.99 1.31 1.00
CA GLY A 271 -1.53 1.42 1.01
C GLY A 271 -0.98 2.07 2.28
N GLY A 272 0.33 1.89 2.54
CA GLY A 272 0.97 2.23 3.82
C GLY A 272 0.80 3.68 4.29
N VAL A 273 0.72 4.67 3.38
CA VAL A 273 0.50 6.08 3.74
C VAL A 273 -0.93 6.31 4.27
N SER A 274 -1.88 5.40 4.01
CA SER A 274 -3.23 5.46 4.58
C SER A 274 -3.25 5.40 6.12
N ALA A 275 -2.19 4.93 6.74
CA ALA A 275 -2.01 4.94 8.20
C ALA A 275 -1.72 6.35 8.78
N ASN A 276 -1.40 7.35 7.93
CA ASN A 276 -1.11 8.71 8.38
C ASN A 276 -2.36 9.38 8.97
N LYS A 277 -2.32 9.70 10.26
CA LYS A 277 -3.46 10.27 11.00
C LYS A 277 -3.91 11.63 10.44
N ALA A 278 -2.97 12.49 10.04
CA ALA A 278 -3.30 13.80 9.48
C ALA A 278 -4.05 13.67 8.14
N LEU A 279 -3.66 12.69 7.32
CA LEU A 279 -4.38 12.38 6.07
C LEU A 279 -5.79 11.90 6.36
N ARG A 280 -5.97 10.94 7.28
CA ARG A 280 -7.30 10.44 7.68
C ARG A 280 -8.21 11.56 8.13
N THR A 281 -7.76 12.38 9.10
CA THR A 281 -8.54 13.53 9.62
C THR A 281 -8.91 14.51 8.51
N SER A 282 -8.00 14.83 7.60
CA SER A 282 -8.26 15.75 6.48
C SER A 282 -9.31 15.20 5.51
N LEU A 283 -9.25 13.91 5.22
CA LEU A 283 -10.20 13.25 4.31
C LEU A 283 -11.58 13.06 4.96
N GLU A 284 -11.64 12.70 6.24
CA GLU A 284 -12.90 12.64 7.01
C GLU A 284 -13.62 13.98 7.02
N LYS A 285 -12.89 15.07 7.30
CA LYS A 285 -13.44 16.43 7.25
C LYS A 285 -13.96 16.77 5.85
N MET A 286 -13.17 16.52 4.82
CA MET A 286 -13.55 16.81 3.43
C MET A 286 -14.80 16.03 3.01
N LEU A 287 -14.91 14.74 3.39
CA LEU A 287 -16.06 13.91 3.08
C LEU A 287 -17.29 14.27 3.91
N GLY A 288 -17.12 14.68 5.16
CA GLY A 288 -18.21 15.25 5.98
C GLY A 288 -18.87 16.45 5.28
N ASP A 289 -18.06 17.36 4.70
CA ASP A 289 -18.56 18.51 3.93
C ASP A 289 -19.30 18.07 2.64
N LEU A 290 -18.93 16.94 2.04
CA LEU A 290 -19.57 16.38 0.85
C LEU A 290 -20.75 15.45 1.16
N ARG A 291 -21.03 15.17 2.44
CA ARG A 291 -21.97 14.14 2.90
C ARG A 291 -21.66 12.79 2.26
N GLY A 292 -20.40 12.39 2.36
CA GLY A 292 -19.87 11.14 1.84
C GLY A 292 -19.17 10.34 2.92
N ASP A 293 -18.73 9.14 2.57
CA ASP A 293 -18.13 8.17 3.47
C ASP A 293 -16.68 7.87 3.07
N VAL A 294 -15.83 7.64 4.07
CA VAL A 294 -14.45 7.20 3.86
C VAL A 294 -14.23 5.84 4.52
N PHE A 295 -13.54 4.96 3.80
CA PHE A 295 -13.24 3.60 4.22
C PHE A 295 -11.74 3.36 4.23
N TYR A 296 -11.25 2.71 5.27
CA TYR A 296 -9.86 2.29 5.41
C TYR A 296 -9.81 0.84 5.86
N ALA A 297 -8.75 0.15 5.49
CA ALA A 297 -8.39 -1.06 6.21
C ALA A 297 -7.87 -0.72 7.62
N ARG A 298 -7.99 -1.64 8.56
CA ARG A 298 -7.34 -1.55 9.87
C ARG A 298 -5.83 -1.44 9.70
N PRO A 299 -5.08 -0.92 10.70
CA PRO A 299 -3.65 -0.66 10.55
C PRO A 299 -2.83 -1.85 10.04
N GLU A 300 -3.17 -3.06 10.48
CA GLU A 300 -2.50 -4.31 10.11
C GLU A 300 -2.62 -4.64 8.61
N PHE A 301 -3.67 -4.15 7.95
CA PHE A 301 -3.93 -4.37 6.52
C PHE A 301 -3.62 -3.15 5.63
N CYS A 302 -3.08 -2.07 6.21
CA CYS A 302 -2.67 -0.90 5.43
C CYS A 302 -1.37 -1.14 4.66
N THR A 303 -0.44 -1.95 5.22
CA THR A 303 0.81 -2.35 4.56
C THR A 303 0.64 -3.67 3.84
N ASP A 304 1.68 -4.11 3.14
CA ASP A 304 1.71 -5.38 2.43
C ASP A 304 1.41 -6.53 3.39
N ASN A 305 0.48 -7.40 3.03
CA ASN A 305 0.03 -8.50 3.90
C ASN A 305 -0.57 -9.66 3.10
N GLY A 306 -0.60 -10.86 3.69
CA GLY A 306 -1.15 -12.06 3.06
C GLY A 306 -2.68 -12.04 2.96
N ALA A 307 -3.38 -11.36 3.87
CA ALA A 307 -4.85 -11.38 3.93
C ALA A 307 -5.49 -10.70 2.71
N MET A 308 -4.93 -9.57 2.25
CA MET A 308 -5.40 -8.88 1.04
C MET A 308 -5.27 -9.74 -0.21
N ILE A 309 -4.20 -10.55 -0.29
CA ILE A 309 -3.95 -11.46 -1.41
C ILE A 309 -4.85 -12.69 -1.35
N ALA A 310 -5.03 -13.27 -0.16
CA ALA A 310 -5.96 -14.38 0.05
C ALA A 310 -7.39 -13.99 -0.32
N PHE A 311 -7.84 -12.81 0.11
CA PHE A 311 -9.18 -12.29 -0.20
C PHE A 311 -9.37 -12.07 -1.70
N ALA A 312 -8.49 -11.29 -2.34
CA ALA A 312 -8.59 -11.00 -3.77
C ALA A 312 -8.52 -12.27 -4.62
N GLY A 313 -7.62 -13.20 -4.28
CA GLY A 313 -7.53 -14.50 -4.92
C GLY A 313 -8.79 -15.35 -4.73
N CYS A 314 -9.37 -15.35 -3.54
CA CYS A 314 -10.62 -16.05 -3.26
C CYS A 314 -11.77 -15.54 -4.14
N GLN A 315 -11.93 -14.21 -4.28
CA GLN A 315 -12.96 -13.61 -5.14
C GLN A 315 -12.79 -14.03 -6.62
N ARG A 316 -11.55 -13.98 -7.11
CA ARG A 316 -11.23 -14.35 -8.49
C ARG A 316 -11.41 -15.84 -8.77
N LEU A 317 -11.00 -16.71 -7.85
CA LEU A 317 -11.20 -18.16 -7.94
C LEU A 317 -12.69 -18.54 -7.92
N GLN A 318 -13.49 -17.91 -7.05
CA GLN A 318 -14.94 -18.11 -7.02
C GLN A 318 -15.63 -17.68 -8.32
N ALA A 319 -15.10 -16.66 -9.00
CA ALA A 319 -15.55 -16.24 -10.31
C ALA A 319 -15.07 -17.15 -11.45
N GLY A 320 -14.36 -18.25 -11.13
CA GLY A 320 -13.91 -19.25 -12.10
C GLY A 320 -12.61 -18.91 -12.81
N GLN A 321 -11.81 -17.96 -12.30
CA GLN A 321 -10.49 -17.71 -12.87
C GLN A 321 -9.52 -18.82 -12.48
N HIS A 322 -8.78 -19.30 -13.49
CA HIS A 322 -7.79 -20.35 -13.35
C HIS A 322 -6.54 -20.02 -14.15
N GLU A 323 -5.39 -20.42 -13.64
CA GLU A 323 -4.10 -20.32 -14.32
C GLU A 323 -3.42 -21.68 -14.40
N SER A 324 -2.52 -21.83 -15.37
CA SER A 324 -1.63 -22.99 -15.42
C SER A 324 -0.57 -22.90 -14.32
N LEU A 325 0.07 -24.03 -13.98
CA LEU A 325 1.17 -24.04 -13.03
C LEU A 325 2.48 -23.41 -13.57
N ALA A 326 2.41 -22.64 -14.66
CA ALA A 326 3.54 -21.89 -15.17
C ALA A 326 3.79 -20.64 -14.31
N ILE A 327 5.03 -20.46 -13.86
CA ILE A 327 5.40 -19.27 -13.08
C ILE A 327 5.47 -18.07 -14.02
N SER A 328 4.61 -17.08 -13.76
CA SER A 328 4.62 -15.80 -14.46
C SER A 328 4.51 -14.68 -13.44
N VAL A 329 5.46 -13.73 -13.46
CA VAL A 329 5.45 -12.55 -12.61
C VAL A 329 5.73 -11.30 -13.42
N GLN A 330 5.14 -10.16 -13.02
CA GLN A 330 5.25 -8.90 -13.73
C GLN A 330 5.69 -7.79 -12.77
N ALA A 331 6.94 -7.30 -12.96
CA ALA A 331 7.45 -6.18 -12.15
C ALA A 331 6.62 -4.89 -12.33
N ARG A 332 6.04 -4.73 -13.53
CA ARG A 332 5.12 -3.66 -13.88
C ARG A 332 3.88 -4.29 -14.49
N TRP A 333 2.75 -4.06 -13.87
CA TRP A 333 1.46 -4.62 -14.30
C TRP A 333 0.39 -3.53 -14.15
N PRO A 334 -0.13 -2.95 -15.23
CA PRO A 334 -1.22 -1.98 -15.17
C PRO A 334 -2.52 -2.62 -14.68
N MET A 335 -3.22 -1.98 -13.76
CA MET A 335 -4.49 -2.49 -13.20
C MET A 335 -5.60 -2.61 -14.25
N GLU A 336 -5.59 -1.77 -15.28
CA GLU A 336 -6.57 -1.78 -16.37
C GLU A 336 -6.49 -3.04 -17.26
N GLN A 337 -5.43 -3.84 -17.11
CA GLN A 337 -5.30 -5.13 -17.78
C GLN A 337 -6.01 -6.27 -17.04
N LEU A 338 -6.51 -6.01 -15.83
CA LEU A 338 -7.26 -7.01 -15.07
C LEU A 338 -8.64 -7.24 -15.68
N SER A 339 -9.02 -8.53 -15.75
CA SER A 339 -10.36 -8.90 -16.19
C SER A 339 -11.39 -8.58 -15.11
N ALA A 340 -12.55 -8.08 -15.53
CA ALA A 340 -13.72 -7.94 -14.66
C ALA A 340 -14.21 -9.30 -14.15
N LEU A 341 -14.76 -9.31 -12.92
CA LEU A 341 -15.50 -10.44 -12.35
C LEU A 341 -16.99 -10.29 -12.57
#